data_fcab4aa4b06e9184f26175ad097a611b
#
_entry.id   fcab4aa4b06e9184f26175ad097a611b
#
_cell.length_a   1.000
_cell.length_b   1.000
_cell.length_c   1.000
_cell.angle_alpha   90.00
_cell.angle_beta   90.00
_cell.angle_gamma   90.00
#
_symmetry.space_group_name_H-M   'P 1'
#
loop_
_entity.id
_entity.type
_entity.pdbx_description
1 polymer ?
#
loop_
_entity_poly.entity_id
_entity_poly.type
_entity_poly.pdbx_seq_one_letter_code
_entity_poly.pdbx_strand_id
1 'polypeptide(L)'
;MASLRDIKNKINSTKKTSHITKAMEMVSTSKLLKAQSNTQKFNPYMQKMQEVMGTIFGKSSSIKHPMLEKREAKKTLYVVITSDSGLCGGFNANVIRNFVNTVNERHANSEYGIVAIGNYGAEFFRKNGYNVVDSYRDIPDEPSFTQVKKITNKVVGYFIDKEYDE
;
A
#
# COMPACT_ATOMS: atom_id res chain seq x y z
N MET A 1 22.69 -21.43 -37.75
CA MET A 1 21.39 -21.07 -38.36
C MET A 1 20.29 -21.81 -37.63
N ALA A 2 19.22 -21.16 -37.21
CA ALA A 2 18.12 -21.80 -36.50
C ALA A 2 17.42 -22.78 -37.44
N SER A 3 17.19 -24.03 -36.97
CA SER A 3 16.49 -25.07 -37.72
C SER A 3 15.02 -24.68 -37.93
N LEU A 4 14.40 -25.09 -39.02
CA LEU A 4 12.94 -24.93 -39.25
C LEU A 4 12.11 -25.49 -38.08
N ARG A 5 12.61 -26.52 -37.42
CA ARG A 5 12.01 -27.11 -36.22
C ARG A 5 12.04 -26.14 -35.02
N ASP A 6 13.16 -25.42 -34.83
CA ASP A 6 13.31 -24.44 -33.75
C ASP A 6 12.38 -23.25 -33.95
N ILE A 7 12.24 -22.77 -35.19
CA ILE A 7 11.31 -21.71 -35.55
C ILE A 7 9.87 -22.13 -35.28
N LYS A 8 9.47 -23.35 -35.69
CA LYS A 8 8.13 -23.90 -35.44
C LYS A 8 7.83 -24.04 -33.95
N ASN A 9 8.81 -24.51 -33.16
CA ASN A 9 8.70 -24.62 -31.72
C ASN A 9 8.54 -23.24 -31.08
N LYS A 10 9.31 -22.26 -31.52
CA LYS A 10 9.22 -20.87 -31.03
C LYS A 10 7.85 -20.25 -31.34
N ILE A 11 7.32 -20.44 -32.54
CA ILE A 11 5.97 -19.97 -32.90
C ILE A 11 4.91 -20.59 -31.97
N ASN A 12 4.97 -21.93 -31.77
CA ASN A 12 4.01 -22.61 -30.90
C ASN A 12 4.11 -22.15 -29.45
N SER A 13 5.33 -21.96 -28.93
CA SER A 13 5.56 -21.42 -27.57
C SER A 13 5.00 -20.00 -27.44
N THR A 14 5.29 -19.13 -28.41
CA THR A 14 4.77 -17.75 -28.42
C THR A 14 3.24 -17.70 -28.48
N LYS A 15 2.61 -18.56 -29.30
CA LYS A 15 1.13 -18.69 -29.33
C LYS A 15 0.56 -19.09 -27.97
N LYS A 16 1.17 -20.11 -27.30
CA LYS A 16 0.74 -20.55 -25.96
C LYS A 16 0.87 -19.40 -24.95
N THR A 17 2.01 -18.70 -24.95
CA THR A 17 2.23 -17.53 -24.08
C THR A 17 1.19 -16.44 -24.32
N SER A 18 0.87 -16.14 -25.58
CA SER A 18 -0.16 -15.16 -25.94
C SER A 18 -1.55 -15.54 -25.38
N HIS A 19 -1.93 -16.81 -25.47
CA HIS A 19 -3.20 -17.27 -24.88
C HIS A 19 -3.22 -17.14 -23.36
N ILE A 20 -2.11 -17.49 -22.68
CA ILE A 20 -2.00 -17.33 -21.22
C ILE A 20 -2.09 -15.85 -20.84
N THR A 21 -1.36 -14.99 -21.51
CA THR A 21 -1.38 -13.53 -21.23
C THR A 21 -2.77 -12.94 -21.43
N LYS A 22 -3.49 -13.36 -22.47
CA LYS A 22 -4.86 -12.92 -22.70
C LYS A 22 -5.82 -13.39 -21.61
N ALA A 23 -5.66 -14.62 -21.12
CA ALA A 23 -6.43 -15.11 -19.98
C ALA A 23 -6.13 -14.32 -18.70
N MET A 24 -4.85 -14.00 -18.44
CA MET A 24 -4.45 -13.16 -17.31
C MET A 24 -5.02 -11.74 -17.41
N GLU A 25 -5.05 -11.15 -18.60
CA GLU A 25 -5.67 -9.85 -18.85
C GLU A 25 -7.16 -9.86 -18.46
N MET A 26 -7.91 -10.88 -18.90
CA MET A 26 -9.34 -11.01 -18.57
C MET A 26 -9.57 -11.12 -17.05
N VAL A 27 -8.77 -11.93 -16.35
CA VAL A 27 -8.87 -12.08 -14.89
C VAL A 27 -8.53 -10.77 -14.19
N SER A 28 -7.45 -10.09 -14.61
CA SER A 28 -7.03 -8.82 -14.02
C SER A 28 -8.06 -7.72 -14.25
N THR A 29 -8.66 -7.66 -15.44
CA THR A 29 -9.74 -6.71 -15.77
C THR A 29 -10.96 -6.95 -14.88
N SER A 30 -11.37 -8.21 -14.68
CA SER A 30 -12.48 -8.53 -13.79
C SER A 30 -12.21 -8.10 -12.35
N LYS A 31 -11.02 -8.35 -11.83
CA LYS A 31 -10.59 -7.90 -10.49
C LYS A 31 -10.60 -6.37 -10.38
N LEU A 32 -10.09 -5.68 -11.40
CA LEU A 32 -10.09 -4.21 -11.45
C LEU A 32 -11.51 -3.64 -11.39
N LEU A 33 -12.43 -4.15 -12.22
CA LEU A 33 -13.83 -3.71 -12.22
C LEU A 33 -14.51 -3.91 -10.87
N LYS A 34 -14.23 -5.05 -10.20
CA LYS A 34 -14.75 -5.33 -8.86
C LYS A 34 -14.20 -4.34 -7.82
N ALA A 35 -12.89 -4.08 -7.85
CA ALA A 35 -12.25 -3.12 -6.94
C ALA A 35 -12.79 -1.69 -7.17
N GLN A 36 -12.95 -1.26 -8.42
CA GLN A 36 -13.54 0.04 -8.76
C GLN A 36 -14.98 0.16 -8.27
N SER A 37 -15.81 -0.86 -8.48
CA SER A 37 -17.19 -0.89 -7.99
C SER A 37 -17.25 -0.76 -6.46
N ASN A 38 -16.39 -1.49 -5.74
CA ASN A 38 -16.32 -1.40 -4.28
C ASN A 38 -15.90 0.00 -3.81
N THR A 39 -14.91 0.61 -4.47
CA THR A 39 -14.47 1.97 -4.17
C THR A 39 -15.58 3.00 -4.42
N GLN A 40 -16.31 2.89 -5.54
CA GLN A 40 -17.43 3.77 -5.85
C GLN A 40 -18.55 3.70 -4.81
N LYS A 41 -18.85 2.49 -4.30
CA LYS A 41 -19.84 2.31 -3.23
C LYS A 41 -19.39 2.88 -1.89
N PHE A 42 -18.08 2.88 -1.63
CA PHE A 42 -17.49 3.34 -0.37
C PHE A 42 -17.31 4.86 -0.31
N ASN A 43 -17.05 5.51 -1.45
CA ASN A 43 -16.78 6.94 -1.52
C ASN A 43 -17.86 7.83 -0.88
N PRO A 44 -19.19 7.63 -1.11
CA PRO A 44 -20.21 8.44 -0.47
C PRO A 44 -20.21 8.33 1.06
N TYR A 45 -19.91 7.14 1.58
CA TYR A 45 -19.76 6.93 3.02
C TYR A 45 -18.58 7.70 3.59
N MET A 46 -17.41 7.64 2.93
CA MET A 46 -16.22 8.38 3.33
C MET A 46 -16.43 9.90 3.30
N GLN A 47 -17.05 10.42 2.26
CA GLN A 47 -17.39 11.85 2.17
C GLN A 47 -18.27 12.28 3.33
N LYS A 48 -19.31 11.49 3.65
CA LYS A 48 -20.21 11.79 4.75
C LYS A 48 -19.53 11.72 6.12
N MET A 49 -18.64 10.76 6.30
CA MET A 49 -17.82 10.67 7.51
C MET A 49 -16.91 11.90 7.66
N GLN A 50 -16.28 12.36 6.59
CA GLN A 50 -15.43 13.57 6.61
C GLN A 50 -16.24 14.82 6.93
N GLU A 51 -17.46 14.98 6.37
CA GLU A 51 -18.35 16.10 6.71
C GLU A 51 -18.73 16.10 8.21
N VAL A 52 -19.12 14.93 8.74
CA VAL A 52 -19.48 14.78 10.16
C VAL A 52 -18.28 15.10 11.05
N MET A 53 -17.11 14.56 10.75
CA MET A 53 -15.90 14.84 11.49
C MET A 53 -15.53 16.33 11.43
N GLY A 54 -15.58 16.93 10.24
CA GLY A 54 -15.33 18.36 10.06
C GLY A 54 -16.30 19.24 10.88
N THR A 55 -17.58 18.85 10.96
CA THR A 55 -18.58 19.55 11.77
C THR A 55 -18.31 19.42 13.28
N ILE A 56 -17.95 18.23 13.73
CA ILE A 56 -17.65 17.96 15.14
C ILE A 56 -16.40 18.74 15.57
N PHE A 57 -15.31 18.66 14.81
CA PHE A 57 -14.04 19.32 15.16
C PHE A 57 -14.07 20.82 14.92
N GLY A 58 -14.83 21.30 13.92
CA GLY A 58 -14.96 22.73 13.65
C GLY A 58 -15.81 23.50 14.67
N LYS A 59 -16.77 22.82 15.33
CA LYS A 59 -17.69 23.44 16.30
C LYS A 59 -17.29 23.22 17.76
N SER A 60 -16.37 22.33 18.05
CA SER A 60 -16.03 21.91 19.42
C SER A 60 -14.54 22.04 19.68
N SER A 61 -14.11 23.16 20.23
CA SER A 61 -12.74 23.37 20.71
C SER A 61 -12.39 22.56 21.98
N SER A 62 -13.37 21.83 22.54
CA SER A 62 -13.22 21.10 23.80
C SER A 62 -12.97 19.60 23.66
N ILE A 63 -13.00 19.05 22.45
CA ILE A 63 -12.77 17.61 22.25
C ILE A 63 -11.29 17.29 22.42
N LYS A 64 -10.96 16.65 23.53
CA LYS A 64 -9.64 16.11 23.79
C LYS A 64 -9.61 14.64 23.36
N HIS A 65 -8.95 14.32 22.26
CA HIS A 65 -8.72 12.95 21.84
C HIS A 65 -7.23 12.76 21.49
N PRO A 66 -6.58 11.67 21.90
CA PRO A 66 -5.14 11.45 21.64
C PRO A 66 -4.73 11.61 20.18
N MET A 67 -5.58 11.17 19.24
CA MET A 67 -5.35 11.29 17.79
C MET A 67 -5.44 12.74 17.25
N LEU A 68 -5.90 13.69 18.06
CA LEU A 68 -5.99 15.13 17.68
C LEU A 68 -4.87 15.95 18.31
N GLU A 69 -4.02 15.32 19.12
CA GLU A 69 -2.89 15.98 19.76
C GLU A 69 -1.88 16.41 18.70
N LYS A 70 -1.63 17.73 18.61
CA LYS A 70 -0.56 18.24 17.75
C LYS A 70 0.76 18.09 18.47
N ARG A 71 1.68 17.35 17.87
CA ARG A 71 3.04 17.10 18.37
C ARG A 71 4.05 17.67 17.39
N GLU A 72 5.23 18.01 17.88
CA GLU A 72 6.39 18.25 17.04
C GLU A 72 6.85 16.92 16.46
N ALA A 73 6.86 16.79 15.15
CA ALA A 73 7.21 15.55 14.46
C ALA A 73 8.73 15.30 14.56
N LYS A 74 9.15 14.51 15.54
CA LYS A 74 10.54 14.04 15.71
C LYS A 74 10.73 12.66 15.13
N LYS A 75 9.71 11.81 15.25
CA LYS A 75 9.69 10.42 14.74
C LYS A 75 8.47 10.21 13.88
N THR A 76 8.67 9.88 12.62
CA THR A 76 7.59 9.68 11.64
C THR A 76 7.43 8.20 11.30
N LEU A 77 6.19 7.69 11.34
CA LEU A 77 5.86 6.33 10.92
C LEU A 77 5.23 6.34 9.52
N TYR A 78 5.92 5.79 8.56
CA TYR A 78 5.43 5.65 7.19
C TYR A 78 4.69 4.34 6.99
N VAL A 79 3.44 4.40 6.55
CA VAL A 79 2.70 3.22 6.09
C VAL A 79 2.84 3.15 4.58
N VAL A 80 3.64 2.20 4.10
CA VAL A 80 3.93 2.04 2.67
C VAL A 80 3.21 0.83 2.13
N ILE A 81 2.28 1.06 1.20
CA ILE A 81 1.45 0.02 0.60
C ILE A 81 1.96 -0.30 -0.80
N THR A 82 2.37 -1.54 -0.99
CA THR A 82 2.81 -2.09 -2.29
C THR A 82 1.99 -3.34 -2.63
N SER A 83 2.15 -3.90 -3.81
CA SER A 83 1.54 -5.18 -4.14
C SER A 83 2.33 -6.36 -3.55
N ASP A 84 1.68 -7.51 -3.42
CA ASP A 84 2.32 -8.78 -3.06
C ASP A 84 3.04 -9.44 -4.24
N SER A 85 2.58 -9.17 -5.46
CA SER A 85 3.13 -9.74 -6.70
C SER A 85 3.57 -8.67 -7.68
N GLY A 86 4.37 -9.07 -8.68
CA GLY A 86 4.78 -8.21 -9.78
C GLY A 86 3.70 -8.07 -10.87
N LEU A 87 4.14 -7.77 -12.10
CA LEU A 87 3.29 -7.52 -13.28
C LEU A 87 2.32 -6.33 -13.12
N CYS A 88 2.69 -5.36 -12.30
CA CYS A 88 1.93 -4.12 -12.06
C CYS A 88 2.60 -2.88 -12.71
N GLY A 89 3.39 -3.08 -13.76
CA GLY A 89 4.15 -2.01 -14.39
C GLY A 89 5.12 -1.32 -13.43
N GLY A 90 5.15 0.00 -13.44
CA GLY A 90 6.01 0.80 -12.56
C GLY A 90 5.45 1.08 -11.17
N PHE A 91 4.30 0.54 -10.78
CA PHE A 91 3.61 0.90 -9.53
C PHE A 91 4.51 0.77 -8.31
N ASN A 92 5.03 -0.44 -8.04
CA ASN A 92 5.86 -0.67 -6.86
C ASN A 92 7.15 0.17 -6.88
N ALA A 93 7.80 0.26 -8.04
CA ALA A 93 9.02 1.06 -8.20
C ALA A 93 8.78 2.55 -7.94
N ASN A 94 7.63 3.08 -8.38
CA ASN A 94 7.28 4.48 -8.17
C ASN A 94 6.93 4.76 -6.69
N VAL A 95 6.17 3.87 -6.03
CA VAL A 95 5.88 4.00 -4.59
C VAL A 95 7.17 4.02 -3.77
N ILE A 96 8.09 3.07 -4.03
CA ILE A 96 9.36 2.98 -3.34
C ILE A 96 10.22 4.22 -3.61
N ARG A 97 10.30 4.67 -4.86
CA ARG A 97 11.07 5.87 -5.24
C ARG A 97 10.54 7.11 -4.51
N ASN A 98 9.23 7.30 -4.50
CA ASN A 98 8.61 8.42 -3.79
C ASN A 98 8.91 8.38 -2.30
N PHE A 99 8.82 7.20 -1.68
CA PHE A 99 9.19 7.02 -0.28
C PHE A 99 10.65 7.37 -0.02
N VAL A 100 11.59 6.83 -0.81
CA VAL A 100 13.03 7.09 -0.66
C VAL A 100 13.34 8.58 -0.82
N ASN A 101 12.75 9.24 -1.80
CA ASN A 101 12.92 10.69 -1.99
C ASN A 101 12.39 11.46 -0.77
N THR A 102 11.18 11.12 -0.29
CA THR A 102 10.59 11.77 0.89
C THR A 102 11.46 11.62 2.13
N VAL A 103 12.00 10.42 2.37
CA VAL A 103 12.89 10.17 3.50
C VAL A 103 14.18 10.95 3.39
N ASN A 104 14.80 10.99 2.22
CA ASN A 104 16.03 11.73 1.99
C ASN A 104 15.85 13.26 2.17
N GLU A 105 14.68 13.79 1.79
CA GLU A 105 14.36 15.21 1.91
C GLU A 105 13.99 15.61 3.35
N ARG A 106 13.22 14.77 4.05
CA ARG A 106 12.64 15.11 5.36
C ARG A 106 13.43 14.62 6.55
N HIS A 107 14.14 13.50 6.42
CA HIS A 107 14.72 12.75 7.53
C HIS A 107 16.23 12.59 7.45
N ALA A 108 16.94 13.58 6.91
CA ALA A 108 18.42 13.57 6.94
C ALA A 108 19.00 13.44 8.38
N ASN A 109 18.23 13.87 9.40
CA ASN A 109 18.63 13.86 10.81
C ASN A 109 17.50 13.44 11.78
N SER A 110 16.37 12.92 11.30
CA SER A 110 15.25 12.52 12.16
C SER A 110 14.97 11.02 12.06
N GLU A 111 14.44 10.46 13.13
CA GLU A 111 14.08 9.04 13.15
C GLU A 111 12.79 8.78 12.38
N TYR A 112 12.77 7.69 11.63
CA TYR A 112 11.57 7.21 10.99
C TYR A 112 11.45 5.69 11.11
N GLY A 113 10.22 5.18 10.97
CA GLY A 113 9.91 3.77 10.89
C GLY A 113 9.02 3.47 9.69
N ILE A 114 9.00 2.23 9.27
CA ILE A 114 8.19 1.76 8.14
C ILE A 114 7.27 0.63 8.60
N VAL A 115 5.98 0.79 8.34
CA VAL A 115 5.03 -0.31 8.29
C VAL A 115 4.83 -0.67 6.83
N ALA A 116 5.35 -1.82 6.41
CA ALA A 116 5.27 -2.25 5.03
C ALA A 116 4.06 -3.17 4.82
N ILE A 117 3.15 -2.79 3.93
CA ILE A 117 2.02 -3.59 3.50
C ILE A 117 2.30 -4.07 2.08
N GLY A 118 2.30 -5.39 1.87
CA GLY A 118 2.66 -6.05 0.62
C GLY A 118 4.09 -6.58 0.59
N ASN A 119 4.26 -7.71 -0.08
CA ASN A 119 5.54 -8.43 -0.12
C ASN A 119 6.65 -7.61 -0.79
N TYR A 120 6.33 -6.92 -1.89
CA TYR A 120 7.35 -6.25 -2.71
C TYR A 120 8.08 -5.15 -1.93
N GLY A 121 7.35 -4.28 -1.24
CA GLY A 121 7.92 -3.23 -0.38
C GLY A 121 8.64 -3.80 0.83
N ALA A 122 8.02 -4.78 1.51
CA ALA A 122 8.60 -5.39 2.69
C ALA A 122 9.97 -6.04 2.39
N GLU A 123 10.10 -6.73 1.26
CA GLU A 123 11.38 -7.30 0.84
C GLU A 123 12.41 -6.23 0.46
N PHE A 124 11.98 -5.23 -0.32
CA PHE A 124 12.88 -4.15 -0.73
C PHE A 124 13.47 -3.44 0.49
N PHE A 125 12.62 -3.00 1.43
CA PHE A 125 13.06 -2.24 2.59
C PHE A 125 13.99 -3.05 3.49
N ARG A 126 13.68 -4.33 3.74
CA ARG A 126 14.55 -5.20 4.53
C ARG A 126 15.90 -5.45 3.87
N LYS A 127 15.92 -5.72 2.56
CA LYS A 127 17.18 -5.96 1.82
C LYS A 127 18.10 -4.74 1.78
N ASN A 128 17.52 -3.55 1.80
CA ASN A 128 18.28 -2.30 1.74
C ASN A 128 18.53 -1.66 3.11
N GLY A 129 18.25 -2.36 4.21
CA GLY A 129 18.59 -1.92 5.56
C GLY A 129 17.71 -0.80 6.12
N TYR A 130 16.52 -0.59 5.57
CA TYR A 130 15.55 0.37 6.11
C TYR A 130 14.94 -0.12 7.42
N ASN A 131 14.56 0.80 8.30
CA ASN A 131 13.93 0.49 9.58
C ASN A 131 12.46 0.04 9.40
N VAL A 132 12.25 -1.25 9.17
CA VAL A 132 10.92 -1.86 9.06
C VAL A 132 10.45 -2.29 10.44
N VAL A 133 9.55 -1.52 11.03
CA VAL A 133 8.95 -1.77 12.35
C VAL A 133 7.98 -2.93 12.28
N ASP A 134 7.16 -2.97 11.23
CA ASP A 134 6.18 -4.04 11.04
C ASP A 134 5.95 -4.33 9.54
N SER A 135 5.48 -5.53 9.24
CA SER A 135 5.16 -5.88 7.85
C SER A 135 3.97 -6.84 7.77
N TYR A 136 3.08 -6.54 6.85
CA TYR A 136 1.90 -7.34 6.54
C TYR A 136 1.98 -7.81 5.10
N ARG A 137 1.89 -9.13 4.92
CA ARG A 137 2.04 -9.82 3.64
C ARG A 137 0.82 -10.68 3.37
N ASP A 138 0.66 -11.07 2.10
CA ASP A 138 -0.38 -12.01 1.67
C ASP A 138 -1.79 -11.57 2.10
N ILE A 139 -2.03 -10.23 2.05
CA ILE A 139 -3.35 -9.68 2.32
C ILE A 139 -4.24 -9.99 1.11
N PRO A 140 -5.40 -10.64 1.31
CA PRO A 140 -6.29 -10.96 0.20
C PRO A 140 -6.80 -9.70 -0.50
N ASP A 141 -7.18 -9.83 -1.78
CA ASP A 141 -7.75 -8.72 -2.59
C ASP A 141 -8.99 -8.07 -1.91
N GLU A 142 -9.69 -8.83 -1.08
CA GLU A 142 -10.82 -8.38 -0.26
C GLU A 142 -10.56 -8.74 1.20
N PRO A 143 -9.80 -7.92 1.93
CA PRO A 143 -9.49 -8.20 3.33
C PRO A 143 -10.75 -8.04 4.19
N SER A 144 -10.88 -8.90 5.18
CA SER A 144 -11.97 -8.79 6.16
C SER A 144 -11.78 -7.54 7.03
N PHE A 145 -12.89 -6.99 7.53
CA PHE A 145 -12.87 -5.87 8.48
C PHE A 145 -11.95 -6.16 9.69
N THR A 146 -11.97 -7.38 10.21
CA THR A 146 -11.14 -7.77 11.35
C THR A 146 -9.65 -7.70 11.04
N GLN A 147 -9.23 -8.10 9.83
CA GLN A 147 -7.83 -8.01 9.40
C GLN A 147 -7.38 -6.55 9.29
N VAL A 148 -8.17 -5.71 8.62
CA VAL A 148 -7.88 -4.27 8.47
C VAL A 148 -7.86 -3.58 9.83
N LYS A 149 -8.85 -3.84 10.68
CA LYS A 149 -8.92 -3.30 12.05
C LYS A 149 -7.68 -3.64 12.88
N LYS A 150 -7.18 -4.88 12.77
CA LYS A 150 -5.96 -5.29 13.50
C LYS A 150 -4.74 -4.46 13.06
N ILE A 151 -4.56 -4.27 11.76
CA ILE A 151 -3.47 -3.44 11.22
C ILE A 151 -3.63 -1.98 11.68
N THR A 152 -4.81 -1.42 11.49
CA THR A 152 -5.10 -0.03 11.87
C THR A 152 -4.90 0.21 13.36
N ASN A 153 -5.39 -0.68 14.22
CA ASN A 153 -5.22 -0.54 15.66
C ASN A 153 -3.74 -0.54 16.06
N LYS A 154 -2.92 -1.34 15.40
CA LYS A 154 -1.49 -1.38 15.68
C LYS A 154 -0.79 -0.11 15.22
N VAL A 155 -1.09 0.39 14.02
CA VAL A 155 -0.55 1.65 13.51
C VAL A 155 -0.96 2.84 14.41
N VAL A 156 -2.23 2.89 14.81
CA VAL A 156 -2.75 3.92 15.74
C VAL A 156 -2.10 3.78 17.12
N GLY A 157 -1.83 2.54 17.57
CA GLY A 157 -1.13 2.28 18.83
C GLY A 157 0.23 2.97 18.90
N TYR A 158 1.04 2.89 17.87
CA TYR A 158 2.35 3.56 17.82
C TYR A 158 2.25 5.07 18.06
N PHE A 159 1.20 5.72 17.57
CA PHE A 159 0.96 7.14 17.81
C PHE A 159 0.45 7.41 19.24
N ILE A 160 -0.49 6.61 19.75
CA ILE A 160 -1.06 6.78 21.09
C ILE A 160 0.01 6.54 22.17
N ASP A 161 0.84 5.50 21.98
CA ASP A 161 1.91 5.11 22.90
C ASP A 161 3.15 6.03 22.80
N LYS A 162 3.08 7.04 21.93
CA LYS A 162 4.15 8.05 21.70
C LYS A 162 5.47 7.45 21.21
N GLU A 163 5.40 6.31 20.53
CA GLU A 163 6.56 5.74 19.84
C GLU A 163 6.89 6.53 18.58
N TYR A 164 5.85 7.07 17.92
CA TYR A 164 5.91 7.95 16.75
C TYR A 164 4.98 9.14 16.93
N ASP A 165 5.36 10.27 16.37
CA ASP A 165 4.66 11.55 16.53
C ASP A 165 3.73 11.87 15.35
N GLU A 166 4.05 11.28 14.19
CA GLU A 166 3.31 11.44 12.92
C GLU A 166 3.22 10.10 12.19
#